data_723e6580d3ab28446918c249e450d917
#
_entry.id   723e6580d3ab28446918c249e450d917
#
_cell.length_a   1.000
_cell.length_b   1.000
_cell.length_c   1.000
_cell.angle_alpha   90.00
_cell.angle_beta   90.00
_cell.angle_gamma   90.00
#
_symmetry.space_group_name_H-M   'P 1'
#
loop_
_entity.id
_entity.type
_entity.pdbx_description
1 polymer ?
#
loop_
_entity_poly.entity_id
_entity_poly.type
_entity_poly.pdbx_seq_one_letter_code
_entity_poly.pdbx_strand_id
1 'polypeptide(L)'
;MIRTQDISVCTEGGSIQQKKVSDLKNRVQMVERTPNALLLSIHQNYFPEAKYHGAQVFYAKTPGSEALAALLQQTLRTCVDPENHRREKPAEAVYLMEKVSCTAVLVECGFLSNEQEAEKLTQAQYQKQLTGAVCSALCSYLETEGESQ
;
A
#
# COMPACT_ATOMS: atom_id res chain seq x y z
N MET A 1 12.27 4.84 1.06
CA MET A 1 13.27 3.76 1.29
C MET A 1 13.16 2.76 0.15
N ILE A 2 14.21 2.59 -0.64
CA ILE A 2 14.21 1.56 -1.69
C ILE A 2 14.65 0.25 -1.04
N ARG A 3 13.75 -0.72 -1.01
CA ARG A 3 14.05 -2.07 -0.52
C ARG A 3 14.69 -2.87 -1.65
N THR A 4 15.97 -3.11 -1.55
CA THR A 4 16.75 -3.82 -2.58
C THR A 4 16.85 -5.34 -2.33
N GLN A 5 16.46 -5.77 -1.12
CA GLN A 5 16.48 -7.16 -0.71
C GLN A 5 15.27 -7.47 0.18
N ASP A 6 14.77 -8.68 0.13
CA ASP A 6 13.69 -9.13 1.01
C ASP A 6 14.28 -9.55 2.37
N ILE A 7 14.62 -8.56 3.18
CA ILE A 7 15.13 -8.74 4.54
C ILE A 7 14.10 -8.29 5.55
N SER A 8 13.86 -9.16 6.52
CA SER A 8 13.16 -8.77 7.74
C SER A 8 14.01 -7.79 8.54
N VAL A 9 13.41 -6.75 9.09
CA VAL A 9 14.06 -5.79 9.98
C VAL A 9 13.88 -6.15 11.47
N CYS A 10 13.58 -7.42 11.77
CA CYS A 10 13.47 -7.88 13.15
C CYS A 10 14.83 -7.86 13.86
N THR A 11 14.85 -7.38 15.10
CA THR A 11 16.03 -7.29 15.94
C THR A 11 16.02 -8.33 17.07
N GLU A 12 14.89 -8.97 17.32
CA GLU A 12 14.71 -9.94 18.40
C GLU A 12 14.73 -11.37 17.85
N GLY A 13 15.46 -12.25 18.54
CA GLY A 13 15.36 -13.69 18.40
C GLY A 13 14.04 -14.21 18.99
N GLY A 14 13.68 -15.48 18.71
CA GLY A 14 12.51 -16.12 19.31
C GLY A 14 11.53 -16.70 18.30
N SER A 15 10.25 -16.81 18.69
CA SER A 15 9.20 -17.37 17.83
C SER A 15 8.94 -16.51 16.59
N ILE A 16 8.36 -17.13 15.57
CA ILE A 16 7.95 -16.42 14.33
C ILE A 16 7.06 -15.23 14.66
N GLN A 17 6.16 -15.37 15.63
CA GLN A 17 5.28 -14.29 16.06
C GLN A 17 6.05 -13.11 16.69
N GLN A 18 7.03 -13.39 17.55
CA GLN A 18 7.88 -12.34 18.13
C GLN A 18 8.68 -11.61 17.06
N LYS A 19 9.25 -12.33 16.10
CA LYS A 19 9.96 -11.74 14.96
C LYS A 19 9.05 -10.83 14.11
N LYS A 20 7.82 -11.26 13.83
CA LYS A 20 6.83 -10.43 13.10
C LYS A 20 6.49 -9.15 13.86
N VAL A 21 6.25 -9.24 15.16
CA VAL A 21 5.94 -8.07 15.99
C VAL A 21 7.13 -7.11 16.04
N SER A 22 8.35 -7.62 16.21
CA SER A 22 9.58 -6.82 16.19
C SER A 22 9.78 -6.13 14.83
N ASP A 23 9.59 -6.84 13.73
CA ASP A 23 9.68 -6.28 12.37
C ASP A 23 8.71 -5.11 12.17
N LEU A 24 7.44 -5.29 12.55
CA LEU A 24 6.43 -4.24 12.44
C LEU A 24 6.75 -3.00 13.30
N LYS A 25 7.19 -3.21 14.54
CA LYS A 25 7.62 -2.11 15.41
C LYS A 25 8.80 -1.34 14.84
N ASN A 26 9.78 -2.04 14.31
CA ASN A 26 10.96 -1.43 13.71
C ASN A 26 10.59 -0.63 12.45
N ARG A 27 9.66 -1.12 11.63
CA ARG A 27 9.12 -0.37 10.47
C ARG A 27 8.44 0.93 10.90
N VAL A 28 7.60 0.89 11.94
CA VAL A 28 7.01 2.11 12.50
C VAL A 28 8.10 3.09 12.93
N GLN A 29 9.10 2.62 13.71
CA GLN A 29 10.18 3.49 14.15
C GLN A 29 10.99 4.10 13.00
N MET A 30 11.22 3.34 11.91
CA MET A 30 11.90 3.86 10.72
C MET A 30 11.09 4.99 10.08
N VAL A 31 9.78 4.84 9.96
CA VAL A 31 8.89 5.86 9.41
C VAL A 31 8.88 7.10 10.30
N GLU A 32 8.66 6.93 11.63
CA GLU A 32 8.58 8.04 12.59
C GLU A 32 9.89 8.84 12.72
N ARG A 33 11.05 8.24 12.42
CA ARG A 33 12.35 8.91 12.40
C ARG A 33 12.68 9.60 11.08
N THR A 34 11.86 9.42 10.05
CA THR A 34 12.08 10.00 8.74
C THR A 34 11.31 11.32 8.64
N PRO A 35 11.98 12.48 8.57
CA PRO A 35 11.30 13.76 8.40
C PRO A 35 10.45 13.78 7.12
N ASN A 36 9.27 14.35 7.18
CA ASN A 36 8.33 14.46 6.07
C ASN A 36 8.04 13.12 5.38
N ALA A 37 7.95 12.05 6.17
CA ALA A 37 7.69 10.71 5.63
C ALA A 37 6.29 10.61 5.02
N LEU A 38 6.21 9.86 3.93
CA LEU A 38 4.99 9.30 3.37
C LEU A 38 5.16 7.78 3.31
N LEU A 39 4.22 7.05 3.89
CA LEU A 39 4.26 5.59 3.88
C LEU A 39 3.35 5.03 2.78
N LEU A 40 3.97 4.38 1.81
CA LEU A 40 3.29 3.55 0.82
C LEU A 40 3.62 2.08 1.08
N SER A 41 2.61 1.28 1.41
CA SER A 41 2.73 -0.16 1.57
C SER A 41 2.08 -0.87 0.39
N ILE A 42 2.80 -1.76 -0.28
CA ILE A 42 2.30 -2.49 -1.46
C ILE A 42 2.16 -3.95 -1.11
N HIS A 43 0.97 -4.47 -1.31
CA HIS A 43 0.56 -5.81 -0.95
C HIS A 43 -0.24 -6.51 -2.05
N GLN A 44 -0.51 -7.77 -1.83
CA GLN A 44 -1.43 -8.58 -2.61
C GLN A 44 -2.42 -9.21 -1.64
N ASN A 45 -3.70 -9.01 -1.90
CA ASN A 45 -4.77 -9.44 -1.03
C ASN A 45 -5.04 -10.94 -1.16
N TYR A 46 -5.58 -11.52 -0.14
CA TYR A 46 -6.15 -12.86 -0.16
C TYR A 46 -7.49 -12.88 0.58
N PHE A 47 -8.52 -13.37 -0.07
CA PHE A 47 -9.82 -13.58 0.56
C PHE A 47 -10.37 -14.93 0.14
N PRO A 48 -11.00 -15.74 1.03
CA PRO A 48 -11.40 -17.11 0.72
C PRO A 48 -12.31 -17.27 -0.51
N GLU A 49 -13.08 -16.25 -0.83
CA GLU A 49 -13.99 -16.25 -1.97
C GLU A 49 -13.29 -15.73 -3.24
N ALA A 50 -13.09 -16.58 -4.21
CA ALA A 50 -12.40 -16.28 -5.49
C ALA A 50 -13.12 -15.25 -6.39
N LYS A 51 -14.37 -14.87 -6.07
CA LYS A 51 -15.12 -13.85 -6.83
C LYS A 51 -14.56 -12.43 -6.67
N TYR A 52 -13.80 -12.18 -5.60
CA TYR A 52 -13.24 -10.84 -5.36
C TYR A 52 -12.05 -10.57 -6.26
N HIS A 53 -12.05 -9.38 -6.87
CA HIS A 53 -11.01 -8.89 -7.78
C HIS A 53 -10.88 -7.37 -7.70
N GLY A 54 -9.86 -6.82 -8.38
CA GLY A 54 -9.59 -5.40 -8.50
C GLY A 54 -8.74 -4.84 -7.38
N ALA A 55 -7.80 -3.96 -7.71
CA ALA A 55 -6.94 -3.27 -6.75
C ALA A 55 -7.77 -2.43 -5.78
N GLN A 56 -7.35 -2.38 -4.51
CA GLN A 56 -8.00 -1.61 -3.46
C GLN A 56 -7.00 -0.87 -2.60
N VAL A 57 -7.28 0.41 -2.34
CA VAL A 57 -6.43 1.25 -1.49
C VAL A 57 -7.07 1.40 -0.10
N PHE A 58 -6.25 1.20 0.92
CA PHE A 58 -6.60 1.45 2.31
C PHE A 58 -5.75 2.60 2.86
N TYR A 59 -6.29 3.39 3.79
CA TYR A 59 -5.61 4.56 4.34
C TYR A 59 -5.59 4.58 5.86
N ALA A 60 -4.53 5.17 6.42
CA ALA A 60 -4.44 5.48 7.84
C ALA A 60 -5.36 6.64 8.21
N LYS A 61 -5.74 6.74 9.48
CA LYS A 61 -6.55 7.87 10.01
C LYS A 61 -5.66 9.10 10.33
N THR A 62 -4.68 9.37 9.47
CA THR A 62 -3.73 10.48 9.59
C THR A 62 -3.98 11.51 8.50
N PRO A 63 -3.61 12.80 8.70
CA PRO A 63 -3.82 13.85 7.72
C PRO A 63 -3.28 13.47 6.33
N GLY A 64 -3.98 13.83 5.27
CA GLY A 64 -3.59 13.56 3.88
C GLY A 64 -3.80 12.13 3.38
N SER A 65 -3.93 11.16 4.27
CA SER A 65 -4.00 9.73 3.89
C SER A 65 -5.23 9.37 3.06
N GLU A 66 -6.40 9.89 3.40
CA GLU A 66 -7.63 9.67 2.64
C GLU A 66 -7.57 10.31 1.25
N ALA A 67 -7.06 11.55 1.16
CA ALA A 67 -6.90 12.25 -0.11
C ALA A 67 -5.95 11.50 -1.06
N LEU A 68 -4.80 11.04 -0.55
CA LEU A 68 -3.87 10.22 -1.32
C LEU A 68 -4.50 8.89 -1.75
N ALA A 69 -5.24 8.23 -0.86
CA ALA A 69 -5.90 6.97 -1.17
C ALA A 69 -6.98 7.12 -2.25
N ALA A 70 -7.76 8.20 -2.20
CA ALA A 70 -8.76 8.50 -3.22
C ALA A 70 -8.12 8.71 -4.60
N LEU A 71 -7.02 9.48 -4.65
CA LEU A 71 -6.28 9.72 -5.88
C LEU A 71 -5.68 8.42 -6.45
N LEU A 72 -5.05 7.61 -5.59
CA LEU A 72 -4.51 6.30 -5.98
C LEU A 72 -5.59 5.36 -6.50
N GLN A 73 -6.73 5.26 -5.80
CA GLN A 73 -7.84 4.39 -6.20
C GLN A 73 -8.43 4.83 -7.54
N GLN A 74 -8.59 6.13 -7.75
CA GLN A 74 -9.06 6.68 -9.01
C GLN A 74 -8.09 6.41 -10.16
N THR A 75 -6.78 6.63 -9.93
CA THR A 75 -5.75 6.42 -10.96
C THR A 75 -5.63 4.93 -11.32
N LEU A 76 -5.66 4.04 -10.34
CA LEU A 76 -5.67 2.59 -10.58
C LEU A 76 -6.87 2.16 -11.40
N ARG A 77 -8.05 2.69 -11.12
CA ARG A 77 -9.25 2.45 -11.93
C ARG A 77 -9.09 2.94 -13.35
N THR A 78 -8.66 4.17 -13.54
CA THR A 78 -8.58 4.79 -14.86
C THR A 78 -7.50 4.17 -15.74
N CYS A 79 -6.33 3.84 -15.15
CA CYS A 79 -5.15 3.45 -15.93
C CYS A 79 -4.92 1.93 -15.98
N VAL A 80 -5.48 1.16 -15.03
CA VAL A 80 -5.18 -0.27 -14.93
C VAL A 80 -6.42 -1.14 -15.16
N ASP A 81 -7.54 -0.83 -14.50
CA ASP A 81 -8.76 -1.63 -14.59
C ASP A 81 -10.02 -0.74 -14.49
N PRO A 82 -10.57 -0.28 -15.64
CA PRO A 82 -11.77 0.55 -15.67
C PRO A 82 -13.02 -0.11 -15.08
N GLU A 83 -13.07 -1.44 -15.05
CA GLU A 83 -14.18 -2.21 -14.47
C GLU A 83 -14.04 -2.38 -12.94
N ASN A 84 -12.98 -1.86 -12.35
CA ASN A 84 -12.80 -1.87 -10.91
C ASN A 84 -13.69 -0.82 -10.23
N HIS A 85 -14.74 -1.27 -9.55
CA HIS A 85 -15.68 -0.41 -8.84
C HIS A 85 -15.37 -0.25 -7.35
N ARG A 86 -14.19 -0.69 -6.90
CA ARG A 86 -13.76 -0.54 -5.51
C ARG A 86 -13.50 0.93 -5.18
N ARG A 87 -13.70 1.26 -3.91
CA ARG A 87 -13.37 2.57 -3.35
C ARG A 87 -12.30 2.40 -2.30
N GLU A 88 -11.56 3.46 -2.05
CA GLU A 88 -10.65 3.55 -0.91
C GLU A 88 -11.42 3.33 0.40
N LYS A 89 -10.74 2.79 1.41
CA LYS A 89 -11.31 2.50 2.72
C LYS A 89 -10.32 2.82 3.84
N PRO A 90 -10.79 3.20 5.04
CA PRO A 90 -9.93 3.23 6.20
C PRO A 90 -9.34 1.84 6.46
N ALA A 91 -8.07 1.79 6.79
CA ALA A 91 -7.40 0.56 7.17
C ALA A 91 -7.83 0.18 8.61
N GLU A 92 -8.35 -1.03 8.77
CA GLU A 92 -8.73 -1.58 10.06
C GLU A 92 -7.82 -2.77 10.38
N ALA A 93 -7.38 -2.87 11.63
CA ALA A 93 -6.51 -3.94 12.12
C ALA A 93 -5.17 -4.10 11.36
N VAL A 94 -4.68 -3.02 10.72
CA VAL A 94 -3.37 -2.98 10.06
C VAL A 94 -2.40 -2.19 10.94
N TYR A 95 -1.52 -2.90 11.63
CA TYR A 95 -0.63 -2.32 12.64
C TYR A 95 0.14 -1.08 12.16
N LEU A 96 0.73 -1.11 10.95
CA LEU A 96 1.45 0.04 10.42
C LEU A 96 0.54 1.25 10.25
N MET A 97 -0.65 1.06 9.69
CA MET A 97 -1.62 2.14 9.45
C MET A 97 -2.20 2.73 10.74
N GLU A 98 -2.21 1.95 11.83
CA GLU A 98 -2.67 2.39 13.14
C GLU A 98 -1.60 3.13 13.96
N LYS A 99 -0.32 2.89 13.66
CA LYS A 99 0.80 3.34 14.53
C LYS A 99 1.66 4.45 13.93
N VAL A 100 1.57 4.72 12.65
CA VAL A 100 2.30 5.84 12.04
C VAL A 100 1.55 7.15 12.17
N SER A 101 2.29 8.25 12.23
CA SER A 101 1.75 9.61 12.34
C SER A 101 1.73 10.37 11.00
N CYS A 102 2.46 9.88 10.00
CA CYS A 102 2.54 10.49 8.68
C CYS A 102 1.37 10.09 7.76
N THR A 103 1.26 10.74 6.60
CA THR A 103 0.41 10.28 5.50
C THR A 103 0.76 8.85 5.14
N ALA A 104 -0.21 7.93 5.19
CA ALA A 104 0.05 6.50 5.00
C ALA A 104 -1.08 5.79 4.27
N VAL A 105 -0.72 5.00 3.28
CA VAL A 105 -1.64 4.19 2.49
C VAL A 105 -1.10 2.78 2.27
N LEU A 106 -2.01 1.83 2.10
CA LEU A 106 -1.73 0.46 1.72
C LEU A 106 -2.48 0.15 0.44
N VAL A 107 -1.76 -0.29 -0.59
CA VAL A 107 -2.31 -0.67 -1.90
C VAL A 107 -2.31 -2.19 -2.00
N GLU A 108 -3.50 -2.77 -2.02
CA GLU A 108 -3.71 -4.16 -2.41
C GLU A 108 -3.85 -4.23 -3.92
N CYS A 109 -2.84 -4.77 -4.60
CA CYS A 109 -2.75 -4.74 -6.07
C CYS A 109 -3.74 -5.67 -6.77
N GLY A 110 -4.34 -6.62 -6.06
CA GLY A 110 -5.29 -7.60 -6.53
C GLY A 110 -5.38 -8.78 -5.57
N PHE A 111 -6.21 -9.77 -5.89
CA PHE A 111 -6.53 -10.91 -5.02
C PHE A 111 -5.85 -12.19 -5.50
N LEU A 112 -4.94 -12.75 -4.70
CA LEU A 112 -4.29 -14.03 -4.97
C LEU A 112 -5.26 -15.22 -4.96
N SER A 113 -6.41 -15.06 -4.32
CA SER A 113 -7.50 -16.05 -4.32
C SER A 113 -8.29 -16.10 -5.63
N ASN A 114 -8.17 -15.10 -6.49
CA ASN A 114 -8.74 -15.07 -7.83
C ASN A 114 -7.66 -15.49 -8.84
N GLU A 115 -7.88 -16.59 -9.53
CA GLU A 115 -6.87 -17.20 -10.42
C GLU A 115 -6.44 -16.24 -11.55
N GLN A 116 -7.39 -15.52 -12.15
CA GLN A 116 -7.09 -14.57 -13.22
C GLN A 116 -6.25 -13.38 -12.73
N GLU A 117 -6.52 -12.88 -11.52
CA GLU A 117 -5.70 -11.82 -10.93
C GLU A 117 -4.33 -12.32 -10.50
N ALA A 118 -4.27 -13.50 -9.89
CA ALA A 118 -3.01 -14.12 -9.52
C ALA A 118 -2.10 -14.30 -10.74
N GLU A 119 -2.64 -14.74 -11.88
CA GLU A 119 -1.91 -14.82 -13.14
C GLU A 119 -1.45 -13.44 -13.63
N LYS A 120 -2.33 -12.43 -13.69
CA LYS A 120 -1.99 -11.06 -14.10
C LYS A 120 -0.87 -10.47 -13.24
N LEU A 121 -0.93 -10.67 -11.92
CA LEU A 121 0.06 -10.16 -10.96
C LEU A 121 1.48 -10.74 -11.17
N THR A 122 1.63 -11.88 -11.86
CA THR A 122 2.94 -12.42 -12.25
C THR A 122 3.49 -11.80 -13.53
N GLN A 123 2.67 -11.11 -14.32
CA GLN A 123 3.07 -10.57 -15.62
C GLN A 123 3.81 -9.23 -15.46
N ALA A 124 5.03 -9.15 -15.98
CA ALA A 124 5.86 -7.94 -15.89
C ALA A 124 5.19 -6.70 -16.51
N GLN A 125 4.38 -6.87 -17.57
CA GLN A 125 3.65 -5.77 -18.20
C GLN A 125 2.58 -5.20 -17.25
N TYR A 126 1.83 -6.06 -16.56
CA TYR A 126 0.82 -5.63 -15.60
C TYR A 126 1.44 -4.98 -14.37
N GLN A 127 2.56 -5.52 -13.87
CA GLN A 127 3.33 -4.91 -12.77
C GLN A 127 3.81 -3.50 -13.14
N LYS A 128 4.28 -3.28 -14.38
CA LYS A 128 4.68 -1.95 -14.88
C LYS A 128 3.48 -0.99 -14.95
N GLN A 129 2.32 -1.45 -15.40
CA GLN A 129 1.10 -0.66 -15.40
C GLN A 129 0.70 -0.22 -13.99
N LEU A 130 0.63 -1.17 -13.05
CA LEU A 130 0.34 -0.87 -11.64
C LEU A 130 1.33 0.14 -11.06
N THR A 131 2.63 -0.11 -11.25
CA THR A 131 3.68 0.78 -10.74
C THR A 131 3.58 2.17 -11.36
N GLY A 132 3.36 2.27 -12.67
CA GLY A 132 3.16 3.54 -13.37
C GLY A 132 1.98 4.34 -12.83
N ALA A 133 0.84 3.69 -12.61
CA ALA A 133 -0.35 4.31 -12.04
C ALA A 133 -0.08 4.82 -10.60
N VAL A 134 0.55 3.99 -9.77
CA VAL A 134 0.90 4.38 -8.40
C VAL A 134 1.88 5.55 -8.39
N CYS A 135 2.94 5.52 -9.21
CA CYS A 135 3.91 6.61 -9.29
C CYS A 135 3.24 7.91 -9.78
N SER A 136 2.38 7.84 -10.81
CA SER A 136 1.66 9.01 -11.31
C SER A 136 0.80 9.66 -10.23
N ALA A 137 0.03 8.87 -9.49
CA ALA A 137 -0.80 9.38 -8.40
C ALA A 137 0.04 10.02 -7.27
N LEU A 138 1.17 9.39 -6.91
CA LEU A 138 2.07 9.94 -5.91
C LEU A 138 2.68 11.27 -6.34
N CYS A 139 3.15 11.38 -7.58
CA CYS A 139 3.70 12.63 -8.11
C CYS A 139 2.65 13.75 -8.07
N SER A 140 1.44 13.48 -8.57
CA SER A 140 0.34 14.47 -8.53
C SER A 140 -0.03 14.88 -7.10
N TYR A 141 -0.05 13.95 -6.16
CA TYR A 141 -0.31 14.26 -4.75
C TYR A 141 0.76 15.17 -4.17
N LEU A 142 2.04 14.87 -4.39
CA LEU A 142 3.15 15.66 -3.86
C LEU A 142 3.24 17.06 -4.47
N GLU A 143 2.85 17.23 -5.74
CA GLU A 143 2.75 18.54 -6.39
C GLU A 143 1.69 19.42 -5.72
N THR A 144 0.50 18.87 -5.44
CA THR A 144 -0.58 19.61 -4.78
C THR A 144 -0.26 20.00 -3.32
N GLU A 145 0.43 19.12 -2.57
CA GLU A 145 0.87 19.44 -1.21
C GLU A 145 1.98 20.51 -1.19
N GLY A 146 2.86 20.53 -2.21
CA GLY A 146 3.92 21.53 -2.35
C GLY A 146 3.41 22.94 -2.66
N GLU A 147 2.27 23.06 -3.34
CA GLU A 147 1.63 24.34 -3.64
C GLU A 147 0.81 24.91 -2.47
N SER A 148 0.55 24.09 -1.45
CA SER A 148 -0.28 24.45 -0.29
C SER A 148 0.54 24.95 0.91
N GLN A 149 1.86 25.01 0.81
CA GLN A 149 2.80 25.51 1.82
C GLN A 149 3.38 26.86 1.41
#